data_a93f2de259f5817a8dce9ef2a2680503
#
_entry.id   a93f2de259f5817a8dce9ef2a2680503
#
_cell.length_a   1.000
_cell.length_b   1.000
_cell.length_c   1.000
_cell.angle_alpha   90.00
_cell.angle_beta   90.00
_cell.angle_gamma   90.00
#
_symmetry.space_group_name_H-M   'P 1'
#
loop_
_entity.id
_entity.type
_entity.pdbx_description
1 polymer ?
#
loop_
_entity_poly.entity_id
_entity_poly.type
_entity_poly.pdbx_seq_one_letter_code
_entity_poly.pdbx_strand_id
1 'polypeptide(L)'
;DLVRSRGLGDVYKRQFQTSGKKPLRNVIIAFWDGEEKGLLGSKYFMQHCDFVKDIKGYLNFDMIGRNNRPEQPEHVVYFYTEAHPALGQWLKDDIARYGLKLQPDYRPWDRPVGGSDNASFAVHDIPIIWYHTDGHPDYHQPSDHADKLNWEKVVEITKASFLNAWNLANEKSY
;
A
#
# COMPACT_ATOMS: atom_id res chain seq x y z
N ASP A 1 6.37 26.34 9.13
CA ASP A 1 7.18 25.46 8.26
C ASP A 1 6.64 24.04 8.38
N LEU A 2 5.83 23.65 7.40
CA LEU A 2 5.40 22.27 7.26
C LEU A 2 6.64 21.44 6.97
N VAL A 3 6.98 20.53 7.87
CA VAL A 3 7.99 19.50 7.65
C VAL A 3 7.55 18.73 6.40
N ARG A 4 8.21 18.99 5.28
CA ARG A 4 7.97 18.26 4.04
C ARG A 4 8.52 16.85 4.23
N SER A 5 7.64 15.90 4.45
CA SER A 5 7.98 14.48 4.38
C SER A 5 8.56 14.19 3.00
N ARG A 6 9.87 13.93 2.92
CA ARG A 6 10.54 13.47 1.69
C ARG A 6 10.44 11.94 1.55
N GLY A 7 9.31 11.39 1.95
CA GLY A 7 9.08 9.96 1.94
C GLY A 7 8.44 9.47 0.64
N LEU A 8 7.84 8.30 0.74
CA LEU A 8 7.16 7.58 -0.35
C LEU A 8 6.16 8.48 -1.11
N GLY A 9 5.47 9.39 -0.41
CA GLY A 9 4.53 10.34 -0.99
C GLY A 9 5.15 11.30 -2.01
N ASP A 10 6.36 11.80 -1.76
CA ASP A 10 7.06 12.67 -2.71
C ASP A 10 7.52 11.89 -3.95
N VAL A 11 7.88 10.62 -3.80
CA VAL A 11 8.23 9.73 -4.92
C VAL A 11 7.03 9.53 -5.82
N TYR A 12 5.87 9.19 -5.27
CA TYR A 12 4.64 9.01 -6.03
C TYR A 12 4.24 10.28 -6.79
N LYS A 13 4.20 11.41 -6.09
CA LYS A 13 3.88 12.70 -6.71
C LYS A 13 4.80 13.01 -7.88
N ARG A 14 6.10 12.80 -7.71
CA ARG A 14 7.10 13.01 -8.76
C ARG A 14 6.89 12.09 -9.95
N GLN A 15 6.61 10.81 -9.71
CA GLN A 15 6.37 9.82 -10.77
C GLN A 15 5.13 10.17 -11.60
N PHE A 16 4.01 10.55 -10.97
CA PHE A 16 2.84 11.03 -11.70
C PHE A 16 3.13 12.30 -12.51
N GLN A 17 3.89 13.23 -11.96
CA GLN A 17 4.27 14.47 -12.67
C GLN A 17 5.20 14.22 -13.86
N THR A 18 6.17 13.31 -13.72
CA THR A 18 7.18 13.04 -14.75
C THR A 18 6.67 12.09 -15.85
N SER A 19 5.59 11.36 -15.63
CA SER A 19 4.98 10.48 -16.66
C SER A 19 4.48 11.24 -17.88
N GLY A 20 4.30 12.57 -17.78
CA GLY A 20 3.71 13.40 -18.83
C GLY A 20 2.23 13.11 -19.11
N LYS A 21 1.63 12.16 -18.36
CA LYS A 21 0.22 11.78 -18.47
C LYS A 21 -0.52 12.15 -17.20
N LYS A 22 -1.68 12.75 -17.35
CA LYS A 22 -2.57 13.05 -16.22
C LYS A 22 -3.43 11.81 -15.93
N PRO A 23 -3.48 11.31 -14.68
CA PRO A 23 -4.38 10.21 -14.33
C PRO A 23 -5.85 10.65 -14.46
N LEU A 24 -6.74 9.72 -14.74
CA LEU A 24 -8.18 9.96 -14.86
C LEU A 24 -8.84 10.28 -13.53
N ARG A 25 -8.27 9.76 -12.43
CA ARG A 25 -8.73 10.00 -11.05
C ARG A 25 -7.69 10.75 -10.26
N ASN A 26 -8.14 11.50 -9.27
CA ASN A 26 -7.25 12.12 -8.29
C ASN A 26 -6.57 11.04 -7.44
N VAL A 27 -5.31 11.27 -7.11
CA VAL A 27 -4.54 10.43 -6.18
C VAL A 27 -4.29 11.24 -4.91
N ILE A 28 -4.70 10.69 -3.79
CA ILE A 28 -4.48 11.27 -2.46
C ILE A 28 -3.42 10.44 -1.76
N ILE A 29 -2.43 11.10 -1.19
CA ILE A 29 -1.43 10.47 -0.34
C ILE A 29 -1.72 10.93 1.08
N ALA A 30 -1.97 9.97 1.97
CA ALA A 30 -2.31 10.21 3.35
C ALA A 30 -1.32 9.54 4.30
N PHE A 31 -1.08 10.18 5.43
CA PHE A 31 -0.30 9.65 6.54
C PHE A 31 -1.21 9.66 7.76
N TRP A 32 -1.51 8.50 8.28
CA TRP A 32 -2.42 8.34 9.40
C TRP A 32 -1.67 8.42 10.72
N ASP A 33 -2.30 9.01 11.72
CA ASP A 33 -1.83 9.02 13.09
C ASP A 33 -2.69 8.08 13.96
N GLY A 34 -2.09 7.55 15.01
CA GLY A 34 -2.80 6.76 16.00
C GLY A 34 -3.35 5.43 15.52
N GLU A 35 -2.65 4.76 14.58
CA GLU A 35 -3.02 3.41 14.11
C GLU A 35 -3.09 2.45 15.29
N GLU A 36 -2.02 2.36 16.10
CA GLU A 36 -1.86 1.51 17.29
C GLU A 36 -2.86 1.83 18.44
N LYS A 37 -3.54 2.96 18.34
CA LYS A 37 -4.59 3.38 19.29
C LYS A 37 -6.00 3.14 18.76
N GLY A 38 -6.13 2.30 17.76
CA GLY A 38 -7.39 1.91 17.15
C GLY A 38 -7.74 2.67 15.88
N LEU A 39 -6.76 2.94 15.02
CA LEU A 39 -6.94 3.53 13.69
C LEU A 39 -7.53 4.95 13.74
N LEU A 40 -7.08 5.79 14.68
CA LEU A 40 -7.74 7.06 14.97
C LEU A 40 -7.76 7.98 13.74
N GLY A 41 -6.63 8.13 13.03
CA GLY A 41 -6.52 9.03 11.90
C GLY A 41 -7.38 8.61 10.71
N SER A 42 -7.28 7.35 10.29
CA SER A 42 -8.04 6.83 9.14
C SER A 42 -9.54 6.79 9.42
N LYS A 43 -9.97 6.40 10.64
CA LYS A 43 -11.37 6.44 11.05
C LYS A 43 -11.92 7.87 11.04
N TYR A 44 -11.17 8.83 11.59
CA TYR A 44 -11.56 10.21 11.60
C TYR A 44 -11.75 10.74 10.17
N PHE A 45 -10.79 10.44 9.28
CA PHE A 45 -10.91 10.81 7.87
C PHE A 45 -12.16 10.23 7.24
N MET A 46 -12.43 8.94 7.40
CA MET A 46 -13.60 8.29 6.80
C MET A 46 -14.93 8.81 7.35
N GLN A 47 -14.96 9.24 8.61
CA GLN A 47 -16.15 9.84 9.23
C GLN A 47 -16.44 11.27 8.75
N HIS A 48 -15.43 12.02 8.31
CA HIS A 48 -15.54 13.44 7.96
C HIS A 48 -15.28 13.75 6.49
N CYS A 49 -14.97 12.73 5.68
CA CYS A 49 -14.71 12.88 4.26
C CYS A 49 -16.00 12.97 3.46
N ASP A 50 -16.23 14.08 2.79
CA ASP A 50 -17.46 14.33 2.02
C ASP A 50 -17.53 13.47 0.74
N PHE A 51 -16.40 12.91 0.29
CA PHE A 51 -16.28 12.15 -0.96
C PHE A 51 -15.98 10.65 -0.75
N VAL A 52 -16.31 10.08 0.40
CA VAL A 52 -16.10 8.63 0.67
C VAL A 52 -16.62 7.75 -0.47
N LYS A 53 -17.82 8.07 -1.01
CA LYS A 53 -18.46 7.31 -2.11
C LYS A 53 -17.70 7.41 -3.44
N ASP A 54 -16.83 8.41 -3.58
CA ASP A 54 -16.03 8.62 -4.78
C ASP A 54 -14.67 7.94 -4.72
N ILE A 55 -14.27 7.43 -3.53
CA ILE A 55 -13.03 6.68 -3.36
C ILE A 55 -13.17 5.35 -4.11
N LYS A 56 -12.27 5.11 -5.06
CA LYS A 56 -12.31 3.94 -5.95
C LYS A 56 -11.38 2.82 -5.51
N GLY A 57 -10.42 3.09 -4.65
CA GLY A 57 -9.53 2.08 -4.09
C GLY A 57 -8.59 2.70 -3.07
N TYR A 58 -8.02 1.85 -2.24
CA TYR A 58 -7.08 2.24 -1.19
C TYR A 58 -5.86 1.32 -1.21
N LEU A 59 -4.67 1.93 -1.24
CA LEU A 59 -3.41 1.22 -1.06
C LEU A 59 -2.91 1.46 0.35
N ASN A 60 -2.69 0.39 1.09
CA ASN A 60 -2.12 0.41 2.43
C ASN A 60 -0.65 -0.02 2.41
N PHE A 61 0.15 0.64 3.21
CA PHE A 61 1.55 0.30 3.45
C PHE A 61 1.77 0.24 4.95
N ASP A 62 1.95 -0.96 5.43
CA ASP A 62 2.22 -1.20 6.83
C ASP A 62 3.18 -2.38 6.93
N MET A 63 4.31 -2.18 7.62
CA MET A 63 5.37 -3.17 7.80
C MET A 63 5.96 -3.67 6.47
N ILE A 64 6.41 -2.76 5.60
CA ILE A 64 6.96 -3.12 4.27
C ILE A 64 8.49 -3.22 4.24
N GLY A 65 9.18 -2.84 5.30
CA GLY A 65 10.62 -2.63 5.31
C GLY A 65 11.46 -3.79 5.86
N ARG A 66 10.86 -4.76 6.54
CA ARG A 66 11.59 -5.85 7.19
C ARG A 66 11.39 -7.17 6.48
N ASN A 67 12.25 -8.13 6.76
CA ASN A 67 12.10 -9.51 6.30
C ASN A 67 11.53 -10.35 7.44
N ASN A 68 10.43 -11.04 7.19
CA ASN A 68 9.93 -12.07 8.09
C ASN A 68 10.96 -13.20 8.24
N ARG A 69 11.56 -13.60 7.09
CA ARG A 69 12.58 -14.63 7.02
C ARG A 69 13.82 -14.07 6.31
N PRO A 70 15.01 -14.12 6.94
CA PRO A 70 16.24 -13.61 6.34
C PRO A 70 16.56 -14.22 4.97
N GLU A 71 16.23 -15.50 4.78
CA GLU A 71 16.49 -16.26 3.54
C GLU A 71 15.51 -15.90 2.40
N GLN A 72 14.50 -15.10 2.66
CA GLN A 72 13.50 -14.68 1.69
C GLN A 72 13.43 -13.15 1.58
N PRO A 73 14.51 -12.48 1.15
CA PRO A 73 14.58 -11.01 1.15
C PRO A 73 13.58 -10.35 0.19
N GLU A 74 13.11 -11.07 -0.83
CA GLU A 74 12.15 -10.57 -1.82
C GLU A 74 10.69 -10.88 -1.46
N HIS A 75 10.47 -11.64 -0.39
CA HIS A 75 9.12 -12.00 0.04
C HIS A 75 8.31 -10.77 0.45
N VAL A 76 7.08 -10.68 -0.07
CA VAL A 76 6.09 -9.67 0.28
C VAL A 76 4.72 -10.33 0.38
N VAL A 77 3.95 -9.95 1.38
CA VAL A 77 2.54 -10.33 1.47
C VAL A 77 1.72 -9.28 0.72
N TYR A 78 0.85 -9.76 -0.13
CA TYR A 78 -0.02 -8.91 -0.94
C TYR A 78 -1.48 -9.27 -0.68
N PHE A 79 -2.09 -8.54 0.25
CA PHE A 79 -3.52 -8.63 0.49
C PHE A 79 -4.29 -7.80 -0.53
N TYR A 80 -5.41 -8.33 -0.99
CA TYR A 80 -6.32 -7.57 -1.84
C TYR A 80 -7.76 -8.04 -1.66
N THR A 81 -8.71 -7.16 -1.97
CA THR A 81 -10.14 -7.50 -1.92
C THR A 81 -10.47 -8.56 -2.95
N GLU A 82 -10.95 -9.72 -2.50
CA GLU A 82 -11.20 -10.92 -3.32
C GLU A 82 -12.21 -10.66 -4.44
N ALA A 83 -13.23 -9.84 -4.19
CA ALA A 83 -14.22 -9.46 -5.19
C ALA A 83 -13.63 -8.69 -6.39
N HIS A 84 -12.37 -8.27 -6.30
CA HIS A 84 -11.65 -7.54 -7.34
C HIS A 84 -10.38 -8.30 -7.77
N PRO A 85 -10.49 -9.44 -8.46
CA PRO A 85 -9.35 -10.30 -8.80
C PRO A 85 -8.32 -9.62 -9.72
N ALA A 86 -8.72 -8.58 -10.45
CA ALA A 86 -7.81 -7.76 -11.25
C ALA A 86 -6.68 -7.16 -10.41
N LEU A 87 -6.92 -6.83 -9.14
CA LEU A 87 -5.90 -6.28 -8.25
C LEU A 87 -4.72 -7.24 -8.05
N GLY A 88 -5.01 -8.54 -7.88
CA GLY A 88 -3.97 -9.57 -7.81
C GLY A 88 -3.29 -9.82 -9.16
N GLN A 89 -4.05 -9.75 -10.26
CA GLN A 89 -3.51 -9.96 -11.59
C GLN A 89 -2.55 -8.85 -12.01
N TRP A 90 -2.86 -7.59 -11.70
CA TRP A 90 -1.96 -6.46 -12.00
C TRP A 90 -0.56 -6.65 -11.44
N LEU A 91 -0.43 -7.06 -10.17
CA LEU A 91 0.91 -7.28 -9.60
C LEU A 91 1.66 -8.42 -10.30
N LYS A 92 0.97 -9.51 -10.67
CA LYS A 92 1.58 -10.62 -11.44
C LYS A 92 2.12 -10.14 -12.78
N ASP A 93 1.30 -9.38 -13.51
CA ASP A 93 1.65 -8.86 -14.82
C ASP A 93 2.80 -7.84 -14.73
N ASP A 94 2.77 -6.98 -13.72
CA ASP A 94 3.80 -5.96 -13.49
C ASP A 94 5.14 -6.59 -13.12
N ILE A 95 5.16 -7.62 -12.26
CA ILE A 95 6.38 -8.37 -11.95
C ILE A 95 6.97 -8.99 -13.21
N ALA A 96 6.15 -9.66 -14.02
CA ALA A 96 6.61 -10.29 -15.25
C ALA A 96 7.09 -9.25 -16.28
N ARG A 97 6.38 -8.15 -16.42
CA ARG A 97 6.64 -7.12 -17.43
C ARG A 97 7.87 -6.27 -17.12
N TYR A 98 8.05 -5.92 -15.86
CA TYR A 98 9.08 -4.96 -15.43
C TYR A 98 10.25 -5.61 -14.69
N GLY A 99 10.21 -6.95 -14.50
CA GLY A 99 11.27 -7.68 -13.81
C GLY A 99 11.43 -7.26 -12.36
N LEU A 100 10.32 -7.01 -11.66
CA LEU A 100 10.37 -6.60 -10.26
C LEU A 100 10.87 -7.75 -9.39
N LYS A 101 11.79 -7.46 -8.48
CA LYS A 101 12.39 -8.44 -7.58
C LYS A 101 11.51 -8.62 -6.34
N LEU A 102 10.32 -9.15 -6.55
CA LEU A 102 9.35 -9.46 -5.49
C LEU A 102 8.86 -10.89 -5.63
N GLN A 103 8.65 -11.54 -4.51
CA GLN A 103 8.03 -12.86 -4.39
C GLN A 103 6.75 -12.73 -3.57
N PRO A 104 5.61 -12.37 -4.20
CA PRO A 104 4.38 -12.13 -3.48
C PRO A 104 3.73 -13.43 -3.00
N ASP A 105 3.32 -13.42 -1.74
CA ASP A 105 2.31 -14.30 -1.18
C ASP A 105 0.95 -13.60 -1.37
N TYR A 106 0.20 -14.04 -2.37
CA TYR A 106 -1.10 -13.47 -2.70
C TYR A 106 -2.17 -13.95 -1.75
N ARG A 107 -2.76 -13.03 -0.98
CA ARG A 107 -3.80 -13.31 0.00
C ARG A 107 -5.09 -12.56 -0.36
N PRO A 108 -5.94 -13.13 -1.23
CA PRO A 108 -7.28 -12.59 -1.43
C PRO A 108 -8.04 -12.64 -0.10
N TRP A 109 -8.78 -11.58 0.18
CA TRP A 109 -9.54 -11.46 1.40
C TRP A 109 -10.89 -10.83 1.07
N ASP A 110 -11.98 -11.52 1.40
CA ASP A 110 -13.33 -11.05 1.09
C ASP A 110 -13.55 -9.60 1.54
N ARG A 111 -13.19 -9.31 2.78
CA ARG A 111 -13.30 -7.95 3.34
C ARG A 111 -12.17 -7.67 4.31
N PRO A 112 -11.06 -7.05 3.85
CA PRO A 112 -9.87 -6.84 4.68
C PRO A 112 -10.09 -5.76 5.75
N VAL A 113 -10.91 -6.09 6.76
CA VAL A 113 -11.33 -5.21 7.86
C VAL A 113 -10.44 -5.28 9.10
N GLY A 114 -9.32 -5.96 9.04
CA GLY A 114 -8.39 -6.10 10.15
C GLY A 114 -6.96 -5.74 9.79
N GLY A 115 -6.12 -5.69 10.80
CA GLY A 115 -4.66 -5.65 10.70
C GLY A 115 -4.04 -4.27 10.57
N SER A 116 -4.68 -3.27 9.95
CA SER A 116 -4.15 -1.92 9.78
C SER A 116 -5.23 -0.94 9.30
N ASP A 117 -4.86 0.26 8.87
CA ASP A 117 -5.75 1.33 8.40
C ASP A 117 -6.64 0.97 7.20
N ASN A 118 -6.31 -0.11 6.47
CA ASN A 118 -7.19 -0.69 5.45
C ASN A 118 -8.59 -1.00 5.98
N ALA A 119 -8.72 -1.36 7.25
CA ALA A 119 -10.00 -1.66 7.88
C ALA A 119 -10.99 -0.48 7.79
N SER A 120 -10.49 0.74 7.98
CA SER A 120 -11.32 1.96 7.92
C SER A 120 -11.96 2.18 6.55
N PHE A 121 -11.34 1.70 5.48
CA PHE A 121 -11.83 1.80 4.10
C PHE A 121 -12.66 0.58 3.70
N ALA A 122 -12.23 -0.61 4.08
CA ALA A 122 -12.90 -1.87 3.73
C ALA A 122 -14.33 -1.96 4.29
N VAL A 123 -14.61 -1.33 5.44
CA VAL A 123 -15.99 -1.27 5.99
C VAL A 123 -16.96 -0.46 5.12
N HIS A 124 -16.46 0.32 4.17
CA HIS A 124 -17.21 1.07 3.18
C HIS A 124 -17.20 0.42 1.79
N ASP A 125 -16.82 -0.87 1.72
CA ASP A 125 -16.72 -1.65 0.48
C ASP A 125 -15.75 -1.04 -0.57
N ILE A 126 -14.75 -0.28 -0.09
CA ILE A 126 -13.69 0.28 -0.94
C ILE A 126 -12.67 -0.83 -1.23
N PRO A 127 -12.32 -1.09 -2.51
CA PRO A 127 -11.30 -2.07 -2.87
C PRO A 127 -9.95 -1.75 -2.25
N ILE A 128 -9.33 -2.75 -1.63
CA ILE A 128 -8.08 -2.63 -0.89
C ILE A 128 -6.97 -3.37 -1.62
N ILE A 129 -5.78 -2.76 -1.64
CA ILE A 129 -4.50 -3.41 -1.81
C ILE A 129 -3.67 -3.09 -0.56
N TRP A 130 -3.08 -4.10 0.07
CA TRP A 130 -2.22 -3.89 1.22
C TRP A 130 -0.91 -4.65 1.05
N TYR A 131 0.18 -3.91 0.98
CA TYR A 131 1.54 -4.44 1.02
C TYR A 131 1.99 -4.61 2.48
N HIS A 132 2.49 -5.80 2.78
CA HIS A 132 2.94 -6.19 4.11
C HIS A 132 4.10 -7.20 4.00
N THR A 133 4.83 -7.47 5.04
CA THR A 133 5.94 -8.44 5.00
C THR A 133 5.88 -9.50 6.11
N ASP A 134 4.72 -9.65 6.73
CA ASP A 134 4.52 -10.43 7.95
C ASP A 134 5.36 -9.93 9.15
N GLY A 135 5.20 -10.56 10.30
CA GLY A 135 5.91 -10.18 11.51
C GLY A 135 7.41 -10.48 11.43
N HIS A 136 8.19 -9.79 12.22
CA HIS A 136 9.63 -10.00 12.36
C HIS A 136 10.02 -9.94 13.85
N PRO A 137 11.21 -10.45 14.25
CA PRO A 137 11.58 -10.57 15.67
C PRO A 137 11.59 -9.26 16.47
N ASP A 138 11.81 -8.13 15.79
CA ASP A 138 11.87 -6.82 16.45
C ASP A 138 10.51 -6.10 16.48
N TYR A 139 9.42 -6.74 16.01
CA TYR A 139 8.08 -6.13 15.96
C TYR A 139 7.66 -5.61 17.34
N HIS A 140 7.29 -4.33 17.43
CA HIS A 140 6.98 -3.61 18.66
C HIS A 140 8.08 -3.66 19.75
N GLN A 141 9.34 -3.83 19.35
CA GLN A 141 10.47 -3.83 20.27
C GLN A 141 11.35 -2.59 20.10
N PRO A 142 12.02 -2.14 21.17
CA PRO A 142 13.00 -1.05 21.07
C PRO A 142 14.17 -1.34 20.13
N SER A 143 14.37 -2.61 19.76
CA SER A 143 15.39 -3.07 18.85
C SER A 143 15.03 -2.90 17.35
N ASP A 144 13.81 -2.42 17.03
CA ASP A 144 13.41 -2.17 15.65
C ASP A 144 13.96 -0.81 15.16
N HIS A 145 15.12 -0.87 14.53
CA HIS A 145 15.86 0.29 14.05
C HIS A 145 15.93 0.36 12.53
N ALA A 146 16.10 1.56 12.00
CA ALA A 146 16.12 1.83 10.56
C ALA A 146 17.29 1.15 9.80
N ASP A 147 18.39 0.84 10.47
CA ASP A 147 19.53 0.11 9.90
C ASP A 147 19.21 -1.36 9.55
N LYS A 148 18.11 -1.88 10.08
CA LYS A 148 17.63 -3.24 9.79
C LYS A 148 16.65 -3.31 8.60
N LEU A 149 16.36 -2.20 7.96
CA LEU A 149 15.45 -2.16 6.82
C LEU A 149 16.08 -2.78 5.58
N ASN A 150 15.31 -3.59 4.86
CA ASN A 150 15.64 -4.06 3.53
C ASN A 150 15.25 -3.01 2.49
N TRP A 151 16.14 -2.07 2.23
CA TRP A 151 15.90 -0.96 1.31
C TRP A 151 15.65 -1.41 -0.14
N GLU A 152 16.27 -2.51 -0.58
CA GLU A 152 16.01 -3.05 -1.92
C GLU A 152 14.56 -3.48 -2.06
N LYS A 153 14.01 -4.18 -1.08
CA LYS A 153 12.59 -4.57 -1.04
C LYS A 153 11.67 -3.34 -0.99
N VAL A 154 11.99 -2.35 -0.16
CA VAL A 154 11.19 -1.10 -0.08
C VAL A 154 11.12 -0.41 -1.44
N VAL A 155 12.23 -0.37 -2.18
CA VAL A 155 12.26 0.20 -3.54
C VAL A 155 11.40 -0.61 -4.51
N GLU A 156 11.48 -1.94 -4.47
CA GLU A 156 10.68 -2.81 -5.35
C GLU A 156 9.18 -2.72 -5.03
N ILE A 157 8.80 -2.70 -3.74
CA ILE A 157 7.41 -2.45 -3.32
C ILE A 157 6.95 -1.07 -3.80
N THR A 158 7.80 -0.05 -3.72
CA THR A 158 7.48 1.29 -4.20
C THR A 158 7.19 1.31 -5.69
N LYS A 159 7.97 0.60 -6.51
CA LYS A 159 7.72 0.47 -7.95
C LYS A 159 6.40 -0.25 -8.22
N ALA A 160 6.19 -1.40 -7.60
CA ALA A 160 4.99 -2.21 -7.76
C ALA A 160 3.73 -1.42 -7.35
N SER A 161 3.78 -0.76 -6.21
CA SER A 161 2.66 0.00 -5.70
C SER A 161 2.35 1.25 -6.53
N PHE A 162 3.37 1.88 -7.14
CA PHE A 162 3.12 2.95 -8.12
C PHE A 162 2.33 2.44 -9.33
N LEU A 163 2.68 1.27 -9.87
CA LEU A 163 1.95 0.67 -10.99
C LEU A 163 0.52 0.32 -10.60
N ASN A 164 0.29 -0.23 -9.40
CA ASN A 164 -1.06 -0.46 -8.88
C ASN A 164 -1.85 0.84 -8.71
N ALA A 165 -1.22 1.90 -8.17
CA ALA A 165 -1.85 3.22 -8.05
C ALA A 165 -2.20 3.81 -9.41
N TRP A 166 -1.33 3.61 -10.41
CA TRP A 166 -1.57 4.01 -11.78
C TRP A 166 -2.79 3.29 -12.37
N ASN A 167 -2.89 1.97 -12.18
CA ASN A 167 -4.02 1.17 -12.65
C ASN A 167 -5.32 1.61 -11.95
N LEU A 168 -5.32 1.75 -10.63
CA LEU A 168 -6.47 2.28 -9.87
C LEU A 168 -6.91 3.67 -10.35
N ALA A 169 -5.94 4.51 -10.76
CA ALA A 169 -6.24 5.86 -11.22
C ALA A 169 -6.75 5.92 -12.66
N ASN A 170 -6.53 4.90 -13.49
CA ASN A 170 -6.81 4.96 -14.94
C ASN A 170 -7.75 3.87 -15.45
N GLU A 171 -7.82 2.69 -14.83
CA GLU A 171 -8.72 1.63 -15.27
C GLU A 171 -10.18 1.99 -15.01
N LYS A 172 -11.06 1.67 -15.97
CA LYS A 172 -12.48 2.01 -15.89
C LYS A 172 -13.23 1.09 -14.92
N SER A 173 -12.78 -0.18 -14.81
CA SER A 173 -13.36 -1.22 -13.95
C SER A 173 -12.29 -2.21 -13.53
N TYR A 174 -12.43 -2.79 -12.37
CA TYR A 174 -11.56 -3.84 -11.84
C TYR A 174 -12.26 -4.64 -10.76
#